data_574d5328be286dc5d2274b435a99d56d
#
_entry.id   574d5328be286dc5d2274b435a99d56d
#
_cell.length_a   1.000
_cell.length_b   1.000
_cell.length_c   1.000
_cell.angle_alpha   90.00
_cell.angle_beta   90.00
_cell.angle_gamma   90.00
#
_symmetry.space_group_name_H-M   'P 1'
#
loop_
_entity.id
_entity.type
_entity.pdbx_description
1 polymer ?
#
loop_
_entity_poly.entity_id
_entity_poly.type
_entity_poly.pdbx_seq_one_letter_code
_entity_poly.pdbx_strand_id
1 'polypeptide(L)'
;FKKLDYILNTHHHSDHVGGNEKLKEKYNATIICSEIDRDRIPGSDETLKSEDNFYFGETLFRIIFVPGHTKGHIAFYSEKDEVIFTGDALFSLGCGRIFEGSYKQMFNSLSLIKKLPPQTKIYCGHEYTKNNLEFCQKYNKSNKNLKKKSEWINERLSKNLATIPVNLKDELDTNIFLRCDELALKKDLGMDEAPDELIFEKLRNLKDDF
;
A
#
# COMPACT_ATOMS: atom_id res chain seq x y z
N PHE A 1 14.18 10.19 19.82
CA PHE A 1 15.24 10.05 18.81
C PHE A 1 16.29 11.15 19.02
N LYS A 2 17.59 10.80 18.92
CA LYS A 2 18.70 11.76 19.03
C LYS A 2 19.06 12.38 17.67
N LYS A 3 18.72 11.69 16.58
CA LYS A 3 19.05 12.07 15.20
C LYS A 3 17.96 11.58 14.25
N LEU A 4 17.68 12.37 13.22
CA LEU A 4 16.84 12.02 12.08
C LEU A 4 17.55 12.54 10.83
N ASP A 5 17.99 11.66 9.94
CA ASP A 5 18.74 12.05 8.75
C ASP A 5 17.81 12.33 7.57
N TYR A 6 16.76 11.51 7.39
CA TYR A 6 15.85 11.58 6.26
C TYR A 6 14.40 11.49 6.66
N ILE A 7 13.55 12.13 5.88
CA ILE A 7 12.08 11.99 5.88
C ILE A 7 11.70 11.54 4.47
N LEU A 8 11.21 10.31 4.34
CA LEU A 8 10.84 9.70 3.07
C LEU A 8 9.32 9.76 2.91
N ASN A 9 8.84 10.55 1.94
CA ASN A 9 7.42 10.68 1.67
C ASN A 9 6.99 9.79 0.50
N THR A 10 5.99 8.97 0.71
CA THR A 10 5.40 8.14 -0.35
C THR A 10 4.52 8.96 -1.29
N HIS A 11 3.81 9.97 -0.77
CA HIS A 11 2.92 10.87 -1.49
C HIS A 11 2.63 12.15 -0.68
N HIS A 12 1.86 13.08 -1.24
CA HIS A 12 1.73 14.45 -0.74
C HIS A 12 0.56 14.71 0.22
N HIS A 13 -0.27 13.72 0.58
CA HIS A 13 -1.42 13.96 1.46
C HIS A 13 -0.98 14.49 2.84
N SER A 14 -1.78 15.38 3.40
CA SER A 14 -1.43 16.16 4.59
C SER A 14 -1.12 15.32 5.82
N ASP A 15 -1.76 14.19 5.99
CA ASP A 15 -1.52 13.23 7.08
C ASP A 15 -0.18 12.48 6.95
N HIS A 16 0.44 12.49 5.75
CA HIS A 16 1.77 11.93 5.50
C HIS A 16 2.89 12.98 5.53
N VAL A 17 2.58 14.24 5.24
CA VAL A 17 3.60 15.30 5.14
C VAL A 17 3.49 16.38 6.20
N GLY A 18 2.44 16.37 7.02
CA GLY A 18 2.15 17.45 7.98
C GLY A 18 3.21 17.65 9.07
N GLY A 19 4.12 16.68 9.26
CA GLY A 19 5.25 16.76 10.19
C GLY A 19 6.55 17.25 9.56
N ASN A 20 6.64 17.36 8.22
CA ASN A 20 7.87 17.54 7.47
C ASN A 20 8.68 18.76 7.95
N GLU A 21 8.11 19.94 7.87
CA GLU A 21 8.84 21.21 8.17
C GLU A 21 9.33 21.26 9.62
N LYS A 22 8.47 20.86 10.59
CA LYS A 22 8.84 20.82 12.01
C LYS A 22 9.95 19.82 12.31
N LEU A 23 9.91 18.65 11.68
CA LEU A 23 10.95 17.62 11.84
C LEU A 23 12.25 18.05 11.16
N LYS A 24 12.16 18.61 9.97
CA LYS A 24 13.31 19.18 9.26
C LYS A 24 13.99 20.29 10.07
N GLU A 25 13.23 21.26 10.57
CA GLU A 25 13.75 22.32 11.42
C GLU A 25 14.45 21.78 12.67
N LYS A 26 13.80 20.81 13.35
CA LYS A 26 14.31 20.25 14.60
C LYS A 26 15.57 19.41 14.44
N TYR A 27 15.67 18.62 13.37
CA TYR A 27 16.72 17.60 13.21
C TYR A 27 17.67 17.88 12.04
N ASN A 28 17.43 18.92 11.27
CA ASN A 28 18.13 19.18 10.00
C ASN A 28 18.06 17.98 9.03
N ALA A 29 16.88 17.34 8.98
CA ALA A 29 16.65 16.16 8.15
C ALA A 29 16.41 16.54 6.70
N THR A 30 16.87 15.71 5.76
CA THR A 30 16.59 15.84 4.33
C THR A 30 15.24 15.21 3.99
N ILE A 31 14.36 15.98 3.34
CA ILE A 31 13.05 15.50 2.88
C ILE A 31 13.17 15.00 1.44
N ILE A 32 12.82 13.73 1.24
CA ILE A 32 12.89 13.05 -0.05
C ILE A 32 11.49 12.61 -0.48
N CYS A 33 11.13 12.86 -1.74
CA CYS A 33 9.82 12.54 -2.29
C CYS A 33 9.88 12.18 -3.78
N SER A 34 8.72 11.86 -4.37
CA SER A 34 8.59 11.71 -5.82
C SER A 34 8.81 13.05 -6.52
N GLU A 35 9.51 13.04 -7.67
CA GLU A 35 9.67 14.23 -8.54
C GLU A 35 8.30 14.83 -8.92
N ILE A 36 7.29 13.99 -9.13
CA ILE A 36 5.93 14.43 -9.50
C ILE A 36 5.26 15.21 -8.38
N ASP A 37 5.54 14.88 -7.12
CA ASP A 37 4.92 15.51 -5.95
C ASP A 37 5.76 16.64 -5.34
N ARG A 38 6.91 16.97 -5.92
CA ARG A 38 7.87 17.94 -5.37
C ARG A 38 7.21 19.23 -4.89
N ASP A 39 6.43 19.86 -5.75
CA ASP A 39 5.82 21.15 -5.46
C ASP A 39 4.63 21.07 -4.49
N ARG A 40 4.19 19.84 -4.17
CA ARG A 40 3.07 19.56 -3.27
C ARG A 40 3.53 19.08 -1.88
N ILE A 41 4.80 18.77 -1.72
CA ILE A 41 5.37 18.27 -0.45
C ILE A 41 6.17 19.38 0.24
N PRO A 42 5.69 19.88 1.40
CA PRO A 42 6.35 20.98 2.12
C PRO A 42 7.78 20.63 2.49
N GLY A 43 8.70 21.54 2.19
CA GLY A 43 10.11 21.43 2.57
C GLY A 43 10.92 20.41 1.79
N SER A 44 10.39 19.87 0.68
CA SER A 44 11.08 18.90 -0.18
C SER A 44 12.47 19.38 -0.62
N ASP A 45 13.50 18.55 -0.38
CA ASP A 45 14.90 18.82 -0.74
C ASP A 45 15.30 18.04 -1.99
N GLU A 46 15.07 16.74 -1.97
CA GLU A 46 15.51 15.82 -3.02
C GLU A 46 14.31 15.06 -3.61
N THR A 47 14.43 14.66 -4.87
CA THR A 47 13.38 13.91 -5.56
C THR A 47 13.89 12.62 -6.14
N LEU A 48 13.01 11.63 -6.20
CA LEU A 48 13.24 10.32 -6.76
C LEU A 48 12.26 10.05 -7.92
N LYS A 49 12.75 9.31 -8.92
CA LYS A 49 11.98 8.80 -10.06
C LYS A 49 11.74 7.31 -9.91
N SER A 50 10.89 6.76 -10.78
CA SER A 50 10.75 5.30 -10.91
C SER A 50 12.10 4.65 -11.19
N GLU A 51 12.36 3.53 -10.53
CA GLU A 51 13.59 2.74 -10.66
C GLU A 51 14.87 3.39 -10.11
N ASP A 52 14.78 4.60 -9.54
CA ASP A 52 15.89 5.16 -8.79
C ASP A 52 16.22 4.28 -7.58
N ASN A 53 17.47 4.42 -7.15
CA ASN A 53 18.00 3.79 -5.95
C ASN A 53 18.25 4.85 -4.88
N PHE A 54 17.74 4.61 -3.68
CA PHE A 54 18.04 5.41 -2.50
C PHE A 54 18.79 4.56 -1.47
N TYR A 55 19.91 5.08 -0.97
CA TYR A 55 20.70 4.42 0.06
C TYR A 55 20.48 5.07 1.43
N PHE A 56 20.08 4.27 2.40
CA PHE A 56 20.11 4.64 3.81
C PHE A 56 21.16 3.78 4.53
N GLY A 57 22.32 4.35 4.76
CA GLY A 57 23.47 3.57 5.21
C GLY A 57 23.83 2.48 4.18
N GLU A 58 23.81 1.23 4.61
CA GLU A 58 24.06 0.06 3.73
C GLU A 58 22.78 -0.53 3.12
N THR A 59 21.60 -0.03 3.50
CA THR A 59 20.34 -0.50 2.98
C THR A 59 19.99 0.23 1.69
N LEU A 60 19.82 -0.55 0.63
CA LEU A 60 19.33 -0.07 -0.66
C LEU A 60 17.82 -0.17 -0.73
N PHE A 61 17.17 0.94 -1.06
CA PHE A 61 15.77 1.00 -1.46
C PHE A 61 15.64 1.27 -2.95
N ARG A 62 14.97 0.38 -3.68
CA ARG A 62 14.48 0.64 -5.03
C ARG A 62 13.16 1.39 -4.96
N ILE A 63 13.00 2.38 -5.81
CA ILE A 63 11.78 3.17 -5.88
C ILE A 63 10.84 2.55 -6.90
N ILE A 64 9.66 2.16 -6.43
CA ILE A 64 8.60 1.62 -7.27
C ILE A 64 7.54 2.71 -7.42
N PHE A 65 7.30 3.15 -8.66
CA PHE A 65 6.24 4.10 -8.96
C PHE A 65 4.88 3.38 -8.96
N VAL A 66 3.97 3.82 -8.09
CA VAL A 66 2.67 3.16 -7.84
C VAL A 66 1.51 4.16 -7.88
N PRO A 67 1.28 4.82 -9.03
CA PRO A 67 0.21 5.79 -9.17
C PRO A 67 -1.17 5.16 -9.05
N GLY A 68 -2.13 5.95 -8.63
CA GLY A 68 -3.53 5.56 -8.47
C GLY A 68 -4.18 6.32 -7.33
N HIS A 69 -3.74 6.13 -6.10
CA HIS A 69 -4.16 6.91 -4.96
C HIS A 69 -3.84 8.40 -5.17
N THR A 70 -2.59 8.70 -5.48
CA THR A 70 -2.16 9.99 -6.04
C THR A 70 -1.35 9.76 -7.32
N LYS A 71 -1.12 10.83 -8.12
CA LYS A 71 -0.33 10.75 -9.36
C LYS A 71 1.13 10.47 -9.13
N GLY A 72 1.71 11.04 -8.06
CA GLY A 72 3.13 10.95 -7.73
C GLY A 72 3.48 9.87 -6.72
N HIS A 73 2.56 8.95 -6.40
CA HIS A 73 2.78 7.96 -5.35
C HIS A 73 3.93 7.00 -5.67
N ILE A 74 4.86 6.85 -4.72
CA ILE A 74 5.99 5.91 -4.77
C ILE A 74 5.98 4.97 -3.56
N ALA A 75 6.57 3.79 -3.74
CA ALA A 75 6.86 2.85 -2.67
C ALA A 75 8.38 2.62 -2.57
N PHE A 76 8.86 2.36 -1.35
CA PHE A 76 10.27 2.10 -1.07
C PHE A 76 10.46 0.61 -0.80
N TYR A 77 11.21 -0.09 -1.64
CA TYR A 77 11.42 -1.53 -1.53
C TYR A 77 12.89 -1.87 -1.28
N SER A 78 13.18 -2.56 -0.18
CA SER A 78 14.49 -3.20 0.09
C SER A 78 14.38 -4.70 -0.11
N GLU A 79 15.07 -5.21 -1.14
CA GLU A 79 15.12 -6.65 -1.43
C GLU A 79 15.91 -7.39 -0.36
N LYS A 80 17.06 -6.81 0.08
CA LYS A 80 17.93 -7.39 1.11
C LYS A 80 17.21 -7.58 2.44
N ASP A 81 16.38 -6.62 2.83
CA ASP A 81 15.67 -6.64 4.10
C ASP A 81 14.27 -7.27 4.00
N GLU A 82 13.87 -7.63 2.77
CA GLU A 82 12.54 -8.18 2.44
C GLU A 82 11.39 -7.30 2.95
N VAL A 83 11.51 -5.97 2.75
CA VAL A 83 10.50 -5.00 3.20
C VAL A 83 10.08 -4.06 2.10
N ILE A 84 8.80 -3.65 2.13
CA ILE A 84 8.27 -2.59 1.28
C ILE A 84 7.41 -1.62 2.10
N PHE A 85 7.62 -0.32 1.92
CA PHE A 85 6.79 0.75 2.44
C PHE A 85 5.86 1.22 1.34
N THR A 86 4.58 0.85 1.43
CA THR A 86 3.59 1.04 0.35
C THR A 86 2.78 2.32 0.47
N GLY A 87 2.93 3.08 1.58
CA GLY A 87 2.06 4.22 1.85
C GLY A 87 0.59 3.84 1.69
N ASP A 88 -0.12 4.59 0.86
CA ASP A 88 -1.55 4.40 0.61
C ASP A 88 -1.85 3.70 -0.73
N ALA A 89 -0.87 3.04 -1.34
CA ALA A 89 -1.13 2.19 -2.49
C ALA A 89 -1.75 0.85 -2.09
N LEU A 90 -1.13 0.12 -1.14
CA LEU A 90 -1.59 -1.19 -0.69
C LEU A 90 -1.67 -1.23 0.83
N PHE A 91 -2.82 -1.66 1.36
CA PHE A 91 -3.07 -1.91 2.78
C PHE A 91 -3.23 -3.40 3.07
N SER A 92 -3.20 -3.78 4.34
CA SER A 92 -3.65 -5.12 4.74
C SER A 92 -5.11 -5.31 4.35
N LEU A 93 -5.38 -6.34 3.53
CA LEU A 93 -6.70 -6.69 2.98
C LEU A 93 -7.37 -5.58 2.14
N GLY A 94 -6.61 -4.60 1.67
CA GLY A 94 -7.19 -3.46 0.95
C GLY A 94 -6.19 -2.73 0.07
N CYS A 95 -6.67 -1.67 -0.57
CA CYS A 95 -5.86 -0.70 -1.30
C CYS A 95 -6.42 0.71 -1.12
N GLY A 96 -5.63 1.71 -1.46
CA GLY A 96 -6.03 3.11 -1.37
C GLY A 96 -7.22 3.48 -2.25
N ARG A 97 -7.98 4.50 -1.82
CA ARG A 97 -8.96 5.17 -2.67
C ARG A 97 -8.23 5.87 -3.81
N ILE A 98 -8.88 5.97 -4.96
CA ILE A 98 -8.32 6.62 -6.15
C ILE A 98 -8.79 8.08 -6.17
N PHE A 99 -7.89 9.02 -5.86
CA PHE A 99 -8.20 10.44 -5.87
C PHE A 99 -7.74 11.13 -7.16
N GLU A 100 -6.58 10.74 -7.70
CA GLU A 100 -5.97 11.45 -8.83
C GLU A 100 -5.66 10.56 -10.04
N GLY A 101 -5.56 9.27 -9.83
CA GLY A 101 -5.26 8.28 -10.88
C GLY A 101 -6.52 7.69 -11.51
N SER A 102 -6.32 6.60 -12.24
CA SER A 102 -7.39 5.75 -12.79
C SER A 102 -7.37 4.37 -12.14
N TYR A 103 -8.49 3.63 -12.26
CA TYR A 103 -8.58 2.23 -11.84
C TYR A 103 -7.48 1.38 -12.47
N LYS A 104 -7.23 1.58 -13.77
CA LYS A 104 -6.17 0.91 -14.52
C LYS A 104 -4.77 1.19 -13.96
N GLN A 105 -4.48 2.46 -13.63
CA GLN A 105 -3.19 2.81 -13.03
C GLN A 105 -3.00 2.12 -11.69
N MET A 106 -4.00 2.15 -10.79
CA MET A 106 -3.92 1.50 -9.49
C MET A 106 -3.82 -0.03 -9.63
N PHE A 107 -4.60 -0.64 -10.51
CA PHE A 107 -4.53 -2.08 -10.80
C PHE A 107 -3.12 -2.48 -11.27
N ASN A 108 -2.51 -1.71 -12.17
CA ASN A 108 -1.15 -1.95 -12.63
C ASN A 108 -0.13 -1.76 -11.50
N SER A 109 -0.29 -0.72 -10.66
CA SER A 109 0.57 -0.48 -9.50
C SER A 109 0.54 -1.65 -8.51
N LEU A 110 -0.64 -2.15 -8.19
CA LEU A 110 -0.79 -3.34 -7.35
C LEU A 110 -0.21 -4.60 -8.00
N SER A 111 -0.31 -4.71 -9.33
CA SER A 111 0.28 -5.82 -10.09
C SER A 111 1.81 -5.81 -10.06
N LEU A 112 2.46 -4.64 -9.92
CA LEU A 112 3.90 -4.56 -9.68
C LEU A 112 4.27 -5.09 -8.29
N ILE A 113 3.53 -4.67 -7.25
CA ILE A 113 3.76 -5.13 -5.88
C ILE A 113 3.49 -6.64 -5.76
N LYS A 114 2.43 -7.14 -6.43
CA LYS A 114 2.07 -8.57 -6.47
C LYS A 114 3.21 -9.48 -6.94
N LYS A 115 4.15 -8.96 -7.77
CA LYS A 115 5.28 -9.71 -8.33
C LYS A 115 6.50 -9.79 -7.41
N LEU A 116 6.53 -9.08 -6.30
CA LEU A 116 7.62 -9.13 -5.33
C LEU A 116 7.67 -10.50 -4.64
N PRO A 117 8.82 -10.87 -4.03
CA PRO A 117 8.94 -12.11 -3.28
C PRO A 117 7.86 -12.25 -2.21
N PRO A 118 7.19 -13.40 -2.08
CA PRO A 118 6.05 -13.59 -1.17
C PRO A 118 6.35 -13.33 0.31
N GLN A 119 7.62 -13.48 0.72
CA GLN A 119 8.07 -13.21 2.10
C GLN A 119 8.22 -11.71 2.41
N THR A 120 8.10 -10.83 1.41
CA THR A 120 8.21 -9.38 1.59
C THR A 120 7.20 -8.88 2.63
N LYS A 121 7.70 -8.18 3.65
CA LYS A 121 6.87 -7.53 4.68
C LYS A 121 6.38 -6.19 4.18
N ILE A 122 5.08 -5.96 4.27
CA ILE A 122 4.41 -4.74 3.83
C ILE A 122 4.17 -3.84 5.03
N TYR A 123 4.70 -2.63 4.95
CA TYR A 123 4.43 -1.53 5.85
C TYR A 123 3.60 -0.49 5.10
N CYS A 124 2.32 -0.40 5.40
CA CYS A 124 1.39 0.56 4.79
C CYS A 124 1.14 1.77 5.68
N GLY A 125 0.54 2.83 5.10
CA GLY A 125 0.35 4.10 5.78
C GLY A 125 -0.65 4.07 6.92
N HIS A 126 -1.69 3.23 6.83
CA HIS A 126 -2.80 3.19 7.78
C HIS A 126 -3.18 1.78 8.20
N GLU A 127 -3.72 1.66 9.42
CA GLU A 127 -4.20 0.40 9.98
C GLU A 127 -5.71 0.23 9.78
N TYR A 128 -6.14 0.11 8.51
CA TYR A 128 -7.54 -0.11 8.12
C TYR A 128 -7.97 -1.58 8.12
N THR A 129 -7.15 -2.46 8.66
CA THR A 129 -7.25 -3.92 8.54
C THR A 129 -8.62 -4.45 8.95
N LYS A 130 -9.23 -3.94 10.04
CA LYS A 130 -10.55 -4.40 10.51
C LYS A 130 -11.65 -4.11 9.49
N ASN A 131 -11.76 -2.87 9.04
CA ASN A 131 -12.77 -2.47 8.04
C ASN A 131 -12.55 -3.18 6.70
N ASN A 132 -11.28 -3.38 6.31
CA ASN A 132 -10.94 -4.12 5.10
C ASN A 132 -11.31 -5.61 5.21
N LEU A 133 -11.13 -6.22 6.40
CA LEU A 133 -11.56 -7.59 6.64
C LEU A 133 -13.07 -7.75 6.46
N GLU A 134 -13.86 -6.86 7.03
CA GLU A 134 -15.32 -6.86 6.90
C GLU A 134 -15.75 -6.76 5.43
N PHE A 135 -15.08 -5.92 4.67
CA PHE A 135 -15.29 -5.82 3.21
C PHE A 135 -14.94 -7.13 2.47
N CYS A 136 -13.77 -7.70 2.74
CA CYS A 136 -13.35 -8.96 2.12
C CYS A 136 -14.34 -10.10 2.45
N GLN A 137 -14.82 -10.20 3.69
CA GLN A 137 -15.79 -11.21 4.10
C GLN A 137 -17.14 -11.04 3.40
N LYS A 138 -17.54 -9.81 3.10
CA LYS A 138 -18.80 -9.51 2.39
C LYS A 138 -18.75 -9.94 0.91
N TYR A 139 -17.63 -9.70 0.23
CA TYR A 139 -17.52 -9.81 -1.23
C TYR A 139 -16.61 -10.93 -1.74
N ASN A 140 -15.87 -11.63 -0.88
CA ASN A 140 -14.99 -12.77 -1.22
C ASN A 140 -15.34 -13.98 -0.36
N LYS A 141 -16.60 -14.41 -0.42
CA LYS A 141 -17.20 -15.45 0.45
C LYS A 141 -16.58 -16.83 0.23
N SER A 142 -16.14 -17.12 -0.99
CA SER A 142 -15.52 -18.39 -1.36
C SER A 142 -14.09 -18.54 -0.82
N ASN A 143 -13.45 -17.46 -0.35
CA ASN A 143 -12.06 -17.48 0.09
C ASN A 143 -11.91 -18.10 1.49
N LYS A 144 -11.49 -19.36 1.52
CA LYS A 144 -11.29 -20.12 2.78
C LYS A 144 -10.15 -19.56 3.66
N ASN A 145 -9.17 -18.87 3.08
CA ASN A 145 -8.04 -18.30 3.82
C ASN A 145 -8.45 -17.11 4.71
N LEU A 146 -9.56 -16.43 4.36
CA LEU A 146 -10.08 -15.31 5.16
C LEU A 146 -10.46 -15.70 6.58
N LYS A 147 -10.89 -16.95 6.82
CA LYS A 147 -11.24 -17.42 8.17
C LYS A 147 -10.02 -17.35 9.09
N LYS A 148 -8.90 -17.97 8.66
CA LYS A 148 -7.65 -17.96 9.44
C LYS A 148 -7.11 -16.54 9.63
N LYS A 149 -7.16 -15.73 8.58
CA LYS A 149 -6.72 -14.33 8.65
C LYS A 149 -7.57 -13.52 9.61
N SER A 150 -8.90 -13.73 9.63
CA SER A 150 -9.84 -13.11 10.57
C SER A 150 -9.53 -13.47 12.03
N GLU A 151 -9.29 -14.75 12.31
CA GLU A 151 -8.94 -15.23 13.65
C GLU A 151 -7.66 -14.53 14.16
N TRP A 152 -6.63 -14.47 13.33
CA TRP A 152 -5.38 -13.78 13.63
C TRP A 152 -5.57 -12.27 13.88
N ILE A 153 -6.34 -11.58 13.02
CA ILE A 153 -6.63 -10.14 13.18
C ILE A 153 -7.37 -9.90 14.50
N ASN A 154 -8.41 -10.67 14.78
CA ASN A 154 -9.21 -10.51 15.98
C ASN A 154 -8.38 -10.77 17.25
N GLU A 155 -7.49 -11.77 17.22
CA GLU A 155 -6.56 -12.02 18.33
C GLU A 155 -5.66 -10.83 18.60
N ARG A 156 -5.05 -10.25 17.54
CA ARG A 156 -4.18 -9.08 17.69
C ARG A 156 -4.94 -7.87 18.23
N LEU A 157 -6.08 -7.55 17.66
CA LEU A 157 -6.90 -6.42 18.07
C LEU A 157 -7.41 -6.57 19.52
N SER A 158 -7.78 -7.79 19.94
CA SER A 158 -8.20 -8.05 21.33
C SER A 158 -7.08 -7.81 22.35
N LYS A 159 -5.82 -7.90 21.92
CA LYS A 159 -4.61 -7.64 22.71
C LYS A 159 -4.05 -6.22 22.50
N ASN A 160 -4.76 -5.34 21.81
CA ASN A 160 -4.28 -4.01 21.40
C ASN A 160 -2.92 -4.06 20.66
N LEU A 161 -2.70 -5.09 19.85
CA LEU A 161 -1.50 -5.24 19.03
C LEU A 161 -1.77 -4.79 17.60
N ALA A 162 -0.75 -4.19 16.98
CA ALA A 162 -0.81 -3.78 15.58
C ALA A 162 -1.01 -4.98 14.64
N THR A 163 -1.75 -4.77 13.55
CA THR A 163 -1.97 -5.77 12.49
C THR A 163 -1.01 -5.58 11.31
N ILE A 164 -0.10 -4.62 11.39
CA ILE A 164 0.96 -4.30 10.44
C ILE A 164 2.32 -4.49 11.16
N PRO A 165 3.39 -4.97 10.46
CA PRO A 165 3.42 -5.36 9.06
C PRO A 165 2.74 -6.68 8.77
N VAL A 166 2.37 -6.90 7.48
CA VAL A 166 1.86 -8.18 6.97
C VAL A 166 2.80 -8.74 5.90
N ASN A 167 2.79 -10.05 5.68
CA ASN A 167 3.54 -10.65 4.59
C ASN A 167 2.76 -10.54 3.27
N LEU A 168 3.47 -10.30 2.16
CA LEU A 168 2.85 -10.27 0.84
C LEU A 168 2.15 -11.59 0.53
N LYS A 169 2.69 -12.74 0.95
CA LYS A 169 2.00 -14.04 0.79
C LYS A 169 0.60 -14.03 1.39
N ASP A 170 0.44 -13.50 2.59
CA ASP A 170 -0.87 -13.44 3.24
C ASP A 170 -1.83 -12.55 2.45
N GLU A 171 -1.34 -11.45 1.89
CA GLU A 171 -2.14 -10.56 1.06
C GLU A 171 -2.49 -11.20 -0.30
N LEU A 172 -1.58 -11.94 -0.92
CA LEU A 172 -1.87 -12.73 -2.12
C LEU A 172 -2.97 -13.78 -1.88
N ASP A 173 -3.00 -14.34 -0.69
CA ASP A 173 -3.99 -15.36 -0.31
C ASP A 173 -5.34 -14.74 0.10
N THR A 174 -5.38 -13.48 0.56
CA THR A 174 -6.58 -12.92 1.24
C THR A 174 -7.03 -11.55 0.76
N ASN A 175 -6.15 -10.71 0.22
CA ASN A 175 -6.51 -9.35 -0.21
C ASN A 175 -7.30 -9.39 -1.51
N ILE A 176 -8.56 -9.00 -1.46
CA ILE A 176 -9.50 -9.06 -2.58
C ILE A 176 -9.00 -8.29 -3.81
N PHE A 177 -8.25 -7.19 -3.62
CA PHE A 177 -7.74 -6.35 -4.71
C PHE A 177 -6.51 -6.95 -5.42
N LEU A 178 -5.81 -7.90 -4.78
CA LEU A 178 -4.70 -8.65 -5.40
C LEU A 178 -5.18 -9.95 -6.08
N ARG A 179 -6.47 -10.28 -5.99
CA ARG A 179 -7.06 -11.55 -6.42
C ARG A 179 -8.10 -11.40 -7.53
N CYS A 180 -8.06 -10.29 -8.25
CA CYS A 180 -9.02 -10.00 -9.33
C CYS A 180 -8.98 -11.02 -10.48
N ASP A 181 -7.88 -11.78 -10.62
CA ASP A 181 -7.67 -12.88 -11.55
C ASP A 181 -8.29 -14.22 -11.11
N GLU A 182 -8.75 -14.32 -9.87
CA GLU A 182 -9.31 -15.55 -9.31
C GLU A 182 -10.76 -15.80 -9.76
N LEU A 183 -11.01 -16.92 -10.43
CA LEU A 183 -12.34 -17.28 -10.91
C LEU A 183 -13.37 -17.37 -9.76
N ALA A 184 -12.96 -17.85 -8.59
CA ALA A 184 -13.83 -17.93 -7.41
C ALA A 184 -14.33 -16.55 -6.96
N LEU A 185 -13.45 -15.52 -6.98
CA LEU A 185 -13.84 -14.15 -6.67
C LEU A 185 -14.77 -13.57 -7.74
N LYS A 186 -14.46 -13.80 -9.03
CA LYS A 186 -15.33 -13.37 -10.14
C LYS A 186 -16.75 -13.95 -10.00
N LYS A 187 -16.86 -15.23 -9.62
CA LYS A 187 -18.14 -15.88 -9.31
C LYS A 187 -18.86 -15.27 -8.12
N ASP A 188 -18.16 -14.99 -7.03
CA ASP A 188 -18.74 -14.32 -5.86
C ASP A 188 -19.34 -12.94 -6.22
N LEU A 189 -18.81 -12.29 -7.27
CA LEU A 189 -19.28 -11.01 -7.79
C LEU A 189 -20.31 -11.12 -8.94
N GLY A 190 -20.56 -12.32 -9.45
CA GLY A 190 -21.41 -12.54 -10.64
C GLY A 190 -20.80 -11.97 -11.93
N MET A 191 -19.47 -12.01 -12.06
CA MET A 191 -18.70 -11.43 -13.16
C MET A 191 -17.67 -12.41 -13.74
N ASP A 192 -18.08 -13.66 -13.99
CA ASP A 192 -17.20 -14.80 -14.30
C ASP A 192 -16.28 -14.55 -15.50
N GLU A 193 -16.79 -13.91 -16.52
CA GLU A 193 -16.08 -13.66 -17.80
C GLU A 193 -15.43 -12.27 -17.88
N ALA A 194 -15.53 -11.47 -16.81
CA ALA A 194 -15.01 -10.10 -16.83
C ALA A 194 -13.48 -10.08 -16.78
N PRO A 195 -12.82 -9.14 -17.49
CA PRO A 195 -11.39 -8.86 -17.32
C PRO A 195 -11.05 -8.45 -15.89
N ASP A 196 -9.86 -8.83 -15.43
CA ASP A 196 -9.39 -8.59 -14.05
C ASP A 196 -9.44 -7.10 -13.66
N GLU A 197 -9.15 -6.20 -14.59
CA GLU A 197 -9.22 -4.76 -14.39
C GLU A 197 -10.65 -4.29 -14.08
N LEU A 198 -11.67 -4.86 -14.72
CA LEU A 198 -13.07 -4.55 -14.43
C LEU A 198 -13.53 -5.13 -13.08
N ILE A 199 -12.98 -6.26 -12.66
CA ILE A 199 -13.19 -6.80 -11.31
C ILE A 199 -12.61 -5.83 -10.27
N PHE A 200 -11.39 -5.33 -10.50
CA PHE A 200 -10.75 -4.34 -9.63
C PHE A 200 -11.59 -3.06 -9.54
N GLU A 201 -12.01 -2.50 -10.66
CA GLU A 201 -12.88 -1.31 -10.72
C GLU A 201 -14.16 -1.51 -9.93
N LYS A 202 -14.86 -2.65 -10.15
CA LYS A 202 -16.07 -3.00 -9.41
C LYS A 202 -15.84 -3.04 -7.90
N LEU A 203 -14.76 -3.70 -7.47
CA LEU A 203 -14.41 -3.82 -6.05
C LEU A 203 -14.07 -2.47 -5.44
N ARG A 204 -13.34 -1.60 -6.17
CA ARG A 204 -12.97 -0.30 -5.64
C ARG A 204 -14.20 0.60 -5.46
N ASN A 205 -15.11 0.60 -6.44
CA ASN A 205 -16.40 1.31 -6.33
C ASN A 205 -17.21 0.80 -5.13
N LEU A 206 -17.35 -0.53 -4.98
CA LEU A 206 -18.04 -1.12 -3.84
C LEU A 206 -17.39 -0.76 -2.49
N LYS A 207 -16.06 -0.60 -2.46
CA LYS A 207 -15.34 -0.21 -1.23
C LYS A 207 -15.47 1.29 -0.95
N ASP A 208 -15.66 2.13 -1.94
CA ASP A 208 -15.86 3.56 -1.77
C ASP A 208 -17.22 3.87 -1.14
N ASP A 209 -18.22 2.99 -1.36
CA ASP A 209 -19.59 3.07 -0.82
C ASP A 209 -19.75 2.24 0.49
N PHE A 210 -18.70 1.54 0.95
CA PHE A 210 -18.74 0.66 2.12
C PHE A 210 -18.37 1.40 3.42
#